data_c4bdb1701040adecab2ca04c53a2c2fa
#
_entry.id   c4bdb1701040adecab2ca04c53a2c2fa
#
_cell.length_a   1.000
_cell.length_b   1.000
_cell.length_c   1.000
_cell.angle_alpha   90.00
_cell.angle_beta   90.00
_cell.angle_gamma   90.00
#
_symmetry.space_group_name_H-M   'P 1'
#
loop_
_entity.id
_entity.type
_entity.pdbx_description
1 polymer ?
#
loop_
_entity_poly.entity_id
_entity_poly.type
_entity_poly.pdbx_seq_one_letter_code
_entity_poly.pdbx_strand_id
1 'polypeptide(L)'
;NGMVGVLFYEEVHKMPRVVKFFQENHAHEREESVRFFEAGVKEGLFRKDVDFNVVMDIGHVMMEEIMHHQLYRVHSMQEIYDNYILCLIRGFCTERGLEQLDRALKE
;
A
#
# COMPACT_ATOMS: atom_id res chain seq x y z
N ASN A 1 2.50 7.80 16.88
CA ASN A 1 2.64 7.35 15.72
C ASN A 1 3.97 6.76 15.34
N GLY A 2 4.21 5.66 15.25
CA GLY A 2 5.45 5.00 15.05
C GLY A 2 5.86 4.92 13.58
N MET A 3 6.65 3.92 13.30
CA MET A 3 7.21 3.68 11.98
C MET A 3 6.13 3.57 10.90
N VAL A 4 4.98 2.96 11.22
CA VAL A 4 3.89 2.75 10.24
C VAL A 4 3.31 4.08 9.78
N GLY A 5 3.13 5.04 10.68
CA GLY A 5 2.63 6.37 10.31
C GLY A 5 3.57 7.08 9.35
N VAL A 6 4.88 6.98 9.60
CA VAL A 6 5.90 7.56 8.71
C VAL A 6 5.87 6.88 7.34
N LEU A 7 5.78 5.55 7.32
CA LEU A 7 5.71 4.79 6.07
C LEU A 7 4.45 5.11 5.29
N PHE A 8 3.31 5.25 5.96
CA PHE A 8 2.08 5.69 5.31
C PHE A 8 2.23 7.04 4.64
N TYR A 9 2.81 7.99 5.38
CA TYR A 9 3.05 9.33 4.84
C TYR A 9 3.92 9.27 3.59
N GLU A 10 5.03 8.53 3.66
CA GLU A 10 5.96 8.41 2.53
C GLU A 10 5.29 7.76 1.31
N GLU A 11 4.55 6.67 1.53
CA GLU A 11 3.90 5.94 0.44
C GLU A 11 2.83 6.80 -0.23
N VAL A 12 2.05 7.54 0.56
CA VAL A 12 0.98 8.40 0.04
C VAL A 12 1.55 9.56 -0.78
N HIS A 13 2.62 10.20 -0.28
CA HIS A 13 3.16 11.41 -0.94
C HIS A 13 4.24 11.11 -1.97
N LYS A 14 4.76 9.90 -1.99
CA LYS A 14 5.82 9.51 -2.93
C LYS A 14 5.37 8.33 -3.79
N MET A 15 4.25 8.52 -4.47
CA MET A 15 3.64 7.47 -5.28
C MET A 15 4.59 6.79 -6.27
N PRO A 16 5.52 7.50 -6.95
CA PRO A 16 6.46 6.81 -7.84
C PRO A 16 7.30 5.75 -7.14
N ARG A 17 7.56 5.92 -5.84
CA ARG A 17 8.27 4.90 -5.05
C ARG A 17 7.43 3.66 -4.82
N VAL A 18 6.11 3.80 -4.70
CA VAL A 18 5.20 2.66 -4.57
C VAL A 18 5.29 1.79 -5.80
N VAL A 19 5.22 2.41 -6.97
CA VAL A 19 5.33 1.70 -8.26
C VAL A 19 6.68 1.02 -8.36
N LYS A 20 7.75 1.75 -8.06
CA LYS A 20 9.11 1.24 -8.10
C LYS A 20 9.29 0.08 -7.13
N PHE A 21 8.72 0.21 -5.93
CA PHE A 21 8.75 -0.83 -4.90
C PHE A 21 8.18 -2.15 -5.44
N PHE A 22 7.05 -2.10 -6.15
CA PHE A 22 6.43 -3.29 -6.71
C PHE A 22 7.15 -3.84 -7.94
N GLN A 23 7.99 -3.04 -8.60
CA GLN A 23 8.71 -3.46 -9.80
C GLN A 23 10.09 -4.08 -9.52
N GLU A 24 10.73 -3.66 -8.43
CA GLU A 24 12.10 -4.08 -8.09
C GLU A 24 12.08 -5.25 -7.10
N ASN A 25 13.17 -5.98 -7.01
CA ASN A 25 13.54 -7.01 -6.03
C ASN A 25 12.42 -7.56 -5.13
N HIS A 26 11.61 -8.42 -5.68
CA HIS A 26 10.42 -8.95 -5.02
C HIS A 26 10.69 -9.69 -3.70
N ALA A 27 11.80 -10.41 -3.58
CA ALA A 27 12.11 -11.17 -2.36
C ALA A 27 12.39 -10.24 -1.17
N HIS A 28 13.21 -9.21 -1.40
CA HIS A 28 13.56 -8.23 -0.37
C HIS A 28 12.34 -7.38 0.00
N GLU A 29 11.57 -6.98 -1.00
CA GLU A 29 10.34 -6.22 -0.81
C GLU A 29 9.30 -7.01 -0.02
N ARG A 30 9.25 -8.33 -0.23
CA ARG A 30 8.33 -9.19 0.52
C ARG A 30 8.62 -9.13 2.01
N GLU A 31 9.88 -9.24 2.41
CA GLU A 31 10.26 -9.16 3.82
C GLU A 31 9.91 -7.81 4.43
N GLU A 32 10.17 -6.73 3.70
CA GLU A 32 9.82 -5.38 4.17
C GLU A 32 8.32 -5.21 4.28
N SER A 33 7.56 -5.73 3.32
CA SER A 33 6.10 -5.66 3.34
C SER A 33 5.53 -6.44 4.53
N VAL A 34 6.05 -7.62 4.81
CA VAL A 34 5.64 -8.41 5.97
C VAL A 34 5.85 -7.61 7.26
N ARG A 35 7.03 -7.02 7.42
CA ARG A 35 7.32 -6.20 8.60
C ARG A 35 6.40 -5.00 8.70
N PHE A 36 6.11 -4.35 7.58
CA PHE A 36 5.21 -3.21 7.52
C PHE A 36 3.79 -3.60 8.00
N PHE A 37 3.25 -4.69 7.46
CA PHE A 37 1.91 -5.13 7.83
C PHE A 37 1.84 -5.61 9.28
N GLU A 38 2.84 -6.35 9.74
CA GLU A 38 2.92 -6.79 11.13
C GLU A 38 2.97 -5.60 12.09
N ALA A 39 3.78 -4.60 11.76
CA ALA A 39 3.87 -3.38 12.57
C ALA A 39 2.53 -2.64 12.59
N GLY A 40 1.85 -2.55 11.45
CA GLY A 40 0.55 -1.90 11.37
C GLY A 40 -0.51 -2.58 12.21
N VAL A 41 -0.54 -3.91 12.20
CA VAL A 41 -1.45 -4.68 13.06
C VAL A 41 -1.11 -4.45 14.53
N LYS A 42 0.16 -4.53 14.88
CA LYS A 42 0.63 -4.32 16.25
C LYS A 42 0.29 -2.93 16.78
N GLU A 43 0.39 -1.92 15.93
CA GLU A 43 0.06 -0.54 16.31
C GLU A 43 -1.44 -0.24 16.27
N GLY A 44 -2.26 -1.19 15.87
CA GLY A 44 -3.71 -1.02 15.78
C GLY A 44 -4.18 -0.20 14.58
N LEU A 45 -3.34 -0.05 13.56
CA LEU A 45 -3.67 0.70 12.35
C LEU A 45 -4.26 -0.19 11.26
N PHE A 46 -3.88 -1.46 11.24
CA PHE A 46 -4.37 -2.45 10.28
C PHE A 46 -5.20 -3.51 10.99
N ARG A 47 -6.18 -4.02 10.27
CA ARG A 47 -7.10 -5.03 10.79
C ARG A 47 -6.38 -6.36 11.00
N LYS A 48 -6.56 -6.95 12.16
CA LYS A 48 -5.93 -8.23 12.50
C LYS A 48 -6.66 -9.44 11.88
N ASP A 49 -7.85 -9.22 11.32
CA ASP A 49 -8.63 -10.27 10.66
C ASP A 49 -8.35 -10.39 9.15
N VAL A 50 -7.36 -9.66 8.66
CA VAL A 50 -6.92 -9.71 7.26
C VAL A 50 -5.66 -10.57 7.17
N ASP A 51 -5.64 -11.51 6.23
CA ASP A 51 -4.44 -12.27 5.92
C ASP A 51 -3.62 -11.48 4.90
N PHE A 52 -2.58 -10.82 5.37
CA PHE A 52 -1.76 -9.97 4.50
C PHE A 52 -0.90 -10.75 3.51
N ASN A 53 -0.73 -12.05 3.69
CA ASN A 53 -0.08 -12.87 2.65
C ASN A 53 -0.96 -12.92 1.41
N VAL A 54 -2.27 -13.02 1.58
CA VAL A 54 -3.21 -12.96 0.45
C VAL A 54 -3.16 -11.59 -0.21
N VAL A 55 -3.18 -10.53 0.60
CA VAL A 55 -3.10 -9.15 0.08
C VAL A 55 -1.84 -8.96 -0.76
N MET A 56 -0.70 -9.41 -0.25
CA MET A 56 0.58 -9.27 -0.94
C MET A 56 0.62 -10.10 -2.22
N ASP A 57 0.16 -11.34 -2.19
CA ASP A 57 0.19 -12.21 -3.37
C ASP A 57 -0.70 -11.67 -4.48
N ILE A 58 -1.92 -11.29 -4.17
CA ILE A 58 -2.84 -10.73 -5.15
C ILE A 58 -2.35 -9.37 -5.63
N GLY A 59 -1.87 -8.53 -4.71
CA GLY A 59 -1.32 -7.22 -5.06
C GLY A 59 -0.17 -7.32 -6.05
N HIS A 60 0.72 -8.29 -5.84
CA HIS A 60 1.85 -8.52 -6.75
C HIS A 60 1.36 -8.87 -8.16
N VAL A 61 0.42 -9.82 -8.26
CA VAL A 61 -0.14 -10.22 -9.57
C VAL A 61 -0.84 -9.06 -10.25
N MET A 62 -1.63 -8.29 -9.48
CA MET A 62 -2.35 -7.14 -10.06
C MET A 62 -1.40 -6.06 -10.56
N MET A 63 -0.32 -5.77 -9.83
CA MET A 63 0.66 -4.79 -10.28
C MET A 63 1.38 -5.26 -11.55
N GLU A 64 1.73 -6.54 -11.62
CA GLU A 64 2.32 -7.09 -12.84
C GLU A 64 1.38 -6.93 -14.04
N GLU A 65 0.09 -7.21 -13.85
CA GLU A 65 -0.90 -7.07 -14.91
C GLU A 65 -1.11 -5.62 -15.32
N ILE A 66 -1.15 -4.70 -14.35
CA ILE A 66 -1.23 -3.27 -14.65
C ILE A 66 -0.06 -2.83 -15.52
N MET A 67 1.13 -3.30 -15.19
CA MET A 67 2.34 -2.95 -15.95
C MET A 67 2.38 -3.66 -17.31
N HIS A 68 2.01 -4.93 -17.36
CA HIS A 68 2.00 -5.72 -18.59
C HIS A 68 1.04 -5.14 -19.61
N HIS A 69 -0.17 -4.78 -19.18
CA HIS A 69 -1.18 -4.20 -20.08
C HIS A 69 -1.02 -2.70 -20.27
N GLN A 70 -0.01 -2.11 -19.65
CA GLN A 70 0.28 -0.69 -19.77
C GLN A 70 -0.95 0.19 -19.44
N LEU A 71 -1.67 -0.18 -18.39
CA LEU A 71 -2.87 0.56 -17.97
C LEU A 71 -2.56 2.00 -17.59
N TYR A 72 -1.30 2.29 -17.24
CA TYR A 72 -0.85 3.65 -16.95
C TYR A 72 -0.90 4.57 -18.17
N ARG A 73 -1.11 4.04 -19.38
CA ARG A 73 -1.33 4.82 -20.61
C ARG A 73 -2.79 5.20 -20.79
N VAL A 74 -3.69 4.43 -20.20
CA VAL A 74 -5.14 4.67 -20.24
C VAL A 74 -5.56 5.54 -19.08
N HIS A 75 -5.03 5.23 -17.90
CA HIS A 75 -5.26 5.95 -16.67
C HIS A 75 -3.91 6.38 -16.11
N SER A 76 -3.78 7.60 -15.64
CA SER A 76 -2.52 8.04 -15.04
C SER A 76 -2.19 7.17 -13.81
N MET A 77 -0.91 7.13 -13.44
CA MET A 77 -0.52 6.42 -12.22
C MET A 77 -1.22 7.01 -11.00
N GLN A 78 -1.45 8.33 -10.99
CA GLN A 78 -2.18 8.98 -9.91
C GLN A 78 -3.62 8.48 -9.85
N GLU A 79 -4.29 8.31 -10.98
CA GLU A 79 -5.64 7.77 -11.02
C GLU A 79 -5.70 6.33 -10.53
N ILE A 80 -4.73 5.51 -10.94
CA ILE A 80 -4.63 4.10 -10.50
C ILE A 80 -4.43 4.06 -8.97
N TYR A 81 -3.55 4.90 -8.46
CA TYR A 81 -3.30 5.01 -7.03
C TYR A 81 -4.58 5.42 -6.28
N ASP A 82 -5.18 6.54 -6.69
CA ASP A 82 -6.34 7.11 -5.99
C ASP A 82 -7.55 6.17 -6.01
N ASN A 83 -7.76 5.47 -7.10
CA ASN A 83 -8.99 4.70 -7.32
C ASN A 83 -8.85 3.20 -7.04
N TYR A 84 -7.64 2.68 -7.03
CA TYR A 84 -7.43 1.26 -6.77
C TYR A 84 -6.57 1.02 -5.52
N ILE A 85 -5.35 1.51 -5.51
CA ILE A 85 -4.41 1.20 -4.43
C ILE A 85 -4.88 1.80 -3.11
N LEU A 86 -5.32 3.04 -3.13
CA LEU A 86 -5.81 3.72 -1.92
C LEU A 86 -7.09 3.07 -1.39
N CYS A 87 -7.96 2.61 -2.28
CA CYS A 87 -9.16 1.86 -1.87
C CYS A 87 -8.78 0.54 -1.17
N LEU A 88 -7.77 -0.15 -1.68
CA LEU A 88 -7.28 -1.37 -1.05
C LEU A 88 -6.72 -1.08 0.35
N ILE A 89 -5.91 -0.05 0.46
CA ILE A 89 -5.34 0.37 1.75
C ILE A 89 -6.45 0.70 2.74
N ARG A 90 -7.45 1.48 2.33
CA ARG A 90 -8.60 1.79 3.18
C ARG A 90 -9.30 0.53 3.65
N GLY A 91 -9.40 -0.46 2.78
CA GLY A 91 -10.09 -1.71 3.08
C GLY A 91 -9.46 -2.52 4.21
N PHE A 92 -8.14 -2.44 4.40
CA PHE A 92 -7.50 -3.19 5.47
C PHE A 92 -7.11 -2.33 6.70
N CYS A 93 -7.47 -1.05 6.70
CA CYS A 93 -7.25 -0.18 7.85
C CYS A 93 -8.34 -0.34 8.91
N THR A 94 -7.95 -0.15 10.17
CA THR A 94 -8.90 0.09 11.27
C THR A 94 -9.39 1.53 11.20
N GLU A 95 -10.36 1.91 12.04
CA GLU A 95 -10.78 3.30 12.15
C GLU A 95 -9.60 4.21 12.46
N ARG A 96 -8.74 3.78 13.37
CA ARG A 96 -7.54 4.54 13.74
C ARG A 96 -6.59 4.68 12.56
N GLY A 97 -6.42 3.60 11.79
CA GLY A 97 -5.61 3.63 10.57
C GLY A 97 -6.16 4.59 9.54
N LEU A 98 -7.49 4.60 9.36
CA LEU A 98 -8.15 5.52 8.44
C LEU A 98 -7.96 6.98 8.87
N GLU A 99 -8.05 7.27 10.16
CA GLU A 99 -7.80 8.62 10.66
C GLU A 99 -6.39 9.10 10.35
N GLN A 100 -5.41 8.24 10.56
CA GLN A 100 -4.01 8.59 10.25
C GLN A 100 -3.78 8.75 8.75
N LEU A 101 -4.38 7.88 7.95
CA LEU A 101 -4.29 7.98 6.50
C LEU A 101 -4.90 9.29 6.01
N ASP A 102 -6.08 9.65 6.50
CA ASP A 102 -6.75 10.88 6.10
C ASP A 102 -5.94 12.12 6.49
N ARG A 103 -5.29 12.11 7.64
CA ARG A 103 -4.38 13.20 8.03
C ARG A 103 -3.21 13.30 7.06
N ALA A 104 -2.60 12.17 6.70
CA ALA A 104 -1.47 12.15 5.78
C ALA A 104 -1.87 12.69 4.41
N LEU A 105 -3.07 12.36 3.95
CA LEU A 105 -3.57 12.83 2.64
C LEU A 105 -3.85 14.32 2.62
N LYS A 106 -4.15 14.94 3.75
CA LYS A 106 -4.40 16.38 3.85
C LYS A 106 -3.14 17.23 3.91
N GLU A 107 -2.04 16.63 4.27
CA GLU A 107 -0.75 17.31 4.30
C GLU A 107 -0.13 17.31 2.90
#